data_88da6473aaeb5ffb303c3d76b46d2002
#
_entry.id   88da6473aaeb5ffb303c3d76b46d2002
#
_cell.length_a   1.000
_cell.length_b   1.000
_cell.length_c   1.000
_cell.angle_alpha   90.00
_cell.angle_beta   90.00
_cell.angle_gamma   90.00
#
_symmetry.space_group_name_H-M   'P 1'
#
loop_
_entity.id
_entity.type
_entity.pdbx_description
1 polymer ?
#
loop_
_entity_poly.entity_id
_entity_poly.type
_entity_poly.pdbx_seq_one_letter_code
_entity_poly.pdbx_strand_id
1 'polypeptide(L)'
;MSKPIFTPFANQNIKNIIFDLGGVILNINYHLTIDAYKNLGLTNFESMFTQAQQVGLFDQLDKGLVTPAQFREGLRQISGVALSNKQIDDAWNAMLLDFPSQRLEVLRSVKNYYKTFLLSNTNAIHIDEYNNILLKTFGVDNLSVFFDKEYYSHKIHMRKPDAEAFEIILRENNLNASETLFIDDTLQHVEGAKKLGILAYHLNIPAGESIEKLFT
;
A
#
# COMPACT_ATOMS: atom_id res chain seq x y z
N MET A 1 27.44 -9.28 -4.79
CA MET A 1 26.45 -8.92 -5.82
C MET A 1 26.62 -7.45 -6.13
N SER A 2 26.40 -7.01 -7.38
CA SER A 2 26.44 -5.59 -7.76
C SER A 2 25.27 -4.83 -7.16
N LYS A 3 25.41 -3.51 -6.99
CA LYS A 3 24.31 -2.63 -6.56
C LYS A 3 23.19 -2.66 -7.61
N PRO A 4 21.94 -3.01 -7.26
CA PRO A 4 20.85 -2.98 -8.22
C PRO A 4 20.56 -1.53 -8.63
N ILE A 5 20.35 -1.32 -9.93
CA ILE A 5 20.09 -0.01 -10.52
C ILE A 5 18.61 0.03 -10.94
N PHE A 6 17.89 1.08 -10.51
CA PHE A 6 16.56 1.35 -11.00
C PHE A 6 16.65 1.94 -12.41
N THR A 7 16.37 1.11 -13.41
CA THR A 7 16.62 1.42 -14.82
C THR A 7 16.01 2.74 -15.31
N PRO A 8 14.74 3.09 -14.96
CA PRO A 8 14.15 4.37 -15.40
C PRO A 8 14.89 5.63 -14.93
N PHE A 9 15.66 5.53 -13.84
CA PHE A 9 16.44 6.64 -13.28
C PHE A 9 17.92 6.28 -13.07
N ALA A 10 18.49 5.49 -13.99
CA ALA A 10 19.88 4.98 -13.89
C ALA A 10 20.93 6.08 -13.72
N ASN A 11 20.68 7.29 -14.24
CA ASN A 11 21.60 8.44 -14.16
C ASN A 11 21.35 9.34 -12.93
N GLN A 12 20.40 9.00 -12.06
CA GLN A 12 20.07 9.77 -10.87
C GLN A 12 20.85 9.24 -9.65
N ASN A 13 21.18 10.14 -8.74
CA ASN A 13 21.87 9.79 -7.49
C ASN A 13 20.86 9.34 -6.43
N ILE A 14 20.23 8.16 -6.63
CA ILE A 14 19.28 7.61 -5.69
C ILE A 14 20.04 7.01 -4.49
N LYS A 15 19.63 7.39 -3.28
CA LYS A 15 20.11 6.86 -1.99
C LYS A 15 19.00 6.17 -1.19
N ASN A 16 17.75 6.59 -1.40
CA ASN A 16 16.59 6.14 -0.65
C ASN A 16 15.48 5.70 -1.60
N ILE A 17 14.73 4.68 -1.21
CA ILE A 17 13.58 4.21 -1.99
C ILE A 17 12.37 4.06 -1.06
N ILE A 18 11.27 4.70 -1.42
CA ILE A 18 9.96 4.55 -0.79
C ILE A 18 9.12 3.69 -1.72
N PHE A 19 8.61 2.57 -1.24
CA PHE A 19 7.72 1.69 -1.99
C PHE A 19 6.27 1.86 -1.51
N ASP A 20 5.34 1.84 -2.44
CA ASP A 20 3.97 1.46 -2.13
C ASP A 20 3.86 -0.06 -1.92
N LEU A 21 2.74 -0.51 -1.36
CA LEU A 21 2.46 -1.92 -1.10
C LEU A 21 1.59 -2.53 -2.19
N GLY A 22 0.34 -2.06 -2.30
CA GLY A 22 -0.65 -2.61 -3.21
C GLY A 22 -0.31 -2.38 -4.67
N GLY A 23 -0.42 -3.41 -5.52
CA GLY A 23 0.01 -3.32 -6.92
C GLY A 23 1.52 -3.38 -7.11
N VAL A 24 2.31 -2.81 -6.21
CA VAL A 24 3.80 -2.75 -6.32
C VAL A 24 4.46 -4.00 -5.75
N ILE A 25 4.13 -4.37 -4.52
CA ILE A 25 4.73 -5.51 -3.79
C ILE A 25 3.73 -6.64 -3.64
N LEU A 26 2.52 -6.32 -3.17
CA LEU A 26 1.39 -7.22 -2.97
C LEU A 26 0.45 -7.12 -4.18
N ASN A 27 0.10 -8.24 -4.78
CA ASN A 27 -0.97 -8.26 -5.78
C ASN A 27 -2.31 -7.95 -5.13
N ILE A 28 -3.08 -7.07 -5.74
CA ILE A 28 -4.42 -6.68 -5.26
C ILE A 28 -5.44 -6.68 -6.40
N ASN A 29 -6.71 -6.95 -6.05
CA ASN A 29 -7.84 -6.82 -6.96
C ASN A 29 -9.07 -6.26 -6.23
N TYR A 30 -9.32 -4.98 -6.37
CA TYR A 30 -10.45 -4.28 -5.71
C TYR A 30 -11.83 -4.85 -6.08
N HIS A 31 -11.99 -5.43 -7.28
CA HIS A 31 -13.26 -6.01 -7.69
C HIS A 31 -13.70 -7.17 -6.81
N LEU A 32 -12.75 -7.94 -6.28
CA LEU A 32 -13.06 -9.07 -5.39
C LEU A 32 -13.74 -8.61 -4.09
N THR A 33 -13.31 -7.49 -3.51
CA THR A 33 -13.97 -6.89 -2.34
C THR A 33 -15.37 -6.37 -2.70
N ILE A 34 -15.52 -5.71 -3.85
CA ILE A 34 -16.82 -5.23 -4.33
C ILE A 34 -17.77 -6.41 -4.49
N ASP A 35 -17.36 -7.47 -5.15
CA ASP A 35 -18.17 -8.67 -5.39
C ASP A 35 -18.49 -9.40 -4.08
N ALA A 36 -17.52 -9.51 -3.16
CA ALA A 36 -17.74 -10.14 -1.87
C ALA A 36 -18.81 -9.41 -1.06
N TYR A 37 -18.77 -8.07 -0.98
CA TYR A 37 -19.82 -7.31 -0.30
C TYR A 37 -21.16 -7.36 -1.03
N LYS A 38 -21.21 -7.33 -2.36
CA LYS A 38 -22.44 -7.52 -3.14
C LYS A 38 -23.08 -8.88 -2.83
N ASN A 39 -22.29 -9.95 -2.74
CA ASN A 39 -22.75 -11.29 -2.38
C ASN A 39 -23.27 -11.38 -0.93
N LEU A 40 -22.83 -10.50 -0.04
CA LEU A 40 -23.36 -10.36 1.32
C LEU A 40 -24.61 -9.47 1.41
N GLY A 41 -25.13 -8.98 0.28
CA GLY A 41 -26.34 -8.16 0.20
C GLY A 41 -26.11 -6.65 0.15
N LEU A 42 -24.86 -6.18 0.13
CA LEU A 42 -24.54 -4.76 -0.02
C LEU A 42 -24.48 -4.38 -1.51
N THR A 43 -25.63 -4.36 -2.16
CA THR A 43 -25.73 -4.13 -3.63
C THR A 43 -25.19 -2.77 -4.08
N ASN A 44 -25.17 -1.77 -3.20
CA ASN A 44 -24.70 -0.42 -3.48
C ASN A 44 -23.21 -0.21 -3.11
N PHE A 45 -22.49 -1.28 -2.75
CA PHE A 45 -21.13 -1.18 -2.23
C PHE A 45 -20.17 -0.47 -3.20
N GLU A 46 -20.30 -0.71 -4.50
CA GLU A 46 -19.45 -0.10 -5.52
C GLU A 46 -19.55 1.43 -5.55
N SER A 47 -20.75 1.99 -5.34
CA SER A 47 -20.93 3.44 -5.24
C SER A 47 -20.39 4.02 -3.92
N MET A 48 -20.30 3.21 -2.89
CA MET A 48 -19.74 3.59 -1.58
C MET A 48 -18.21 3.49 -1.55
N PHE A 49 -17.65 2.64 -2.39
CA PHE A 49 -16.24 2.31 -2.44
C PHE A 49 -15.68 2.50 -3.86
N THR A 50 -15.01 3.61 -4.11
CA THR A 50 -14.18 3.78 -5.31
C THR A 50 -12.74 4.00 -4.89
N GLN A 51 -11.78 3.43 -5.63
CA GLN A 51 -10.34 3.57 -5.36
C GLN A 51 -9.90 5.04 -5.31
N ALA A 52 -10.53 5.91 -6.10
CA ALA A 52 -10.19 7.33 -6.21
C ALA A 52 -10.96 8.23 -5.22
N GLN A 53 -12.05 7.76 -4.65
CA GLN A 53 -12.96 8.55 -3.81
C GLN A 53 -13.39 7.76 -2.57
N GLN A 54 -12.44 7.29 -1.78
CA GLN A 54 -12.75 6.76 -0.46
C GLN A 54 -13.22 7.90 0.43
N VAL A 55 -14.54 8.09 0.52
CA VAL A 55 -15.15 9.13 1.34
C VAL A 55 -15.82 8.48 2.55
N GLY A 56 -15.78 9.14 3.71
CA GLY A 56 -16.48 8.68 4.90
C GLY A 56 -15.79 7.53 5.61
N LEU A 57 -16.53 6.42 5.86
CA LEU A 57 -16.12 5.35 6.78
C LEU A 57 -14.81 4.64 6.38
N PHE A 58 -14.59 4.40 5.08
CA PHE A 58 -13.38 3.76 4.56
C PHE A 58 -12.14 4.65 4.69
N ASP A 59 -12.27 5.93 4.33
CA ASP A 59 -11.19 6.91 4.51
C ASP A 59 -10.82 7.08 6.00
N GLN A 60 -11.83 7.08 6.87
CA GLN A 60 -11.60 7.14 8.32
C GLN A 60 -10.86 5.91 8.84
N LEU A 61 -11.18 4.71 8.33
CA LEU A 61 -10.46 3.48 8.70
C LEU A 61 -9.00 3.53 8.22
N ASP A 62 -8.76 3.92 6.97
CA ASP A 62 -7.42 4.03 6.39
C ASP A 62 -6.58 5.16 7.02
N LYS A 63 -7.22 6.17 7.61
CA LYS A 63 -6.55 7.21 8.40
C LYS A 63 -6.46 6.86 9.91
N GLY A 64 -7.00 5.72 10.32
CA GLY A 64 -7.02 5.31 11.73
C GLY A 64 -7.89 6.22 12.62
N LEU A 65 -8.84 6.95 12.04
CA LEU A 65 -9.78 7.83 12.74
C LEU A 65 -10.97 7.04 13.32
N VAL A 66 -11.18 5.82 12.86
CA VAL A 66 -12.09 4.83 13.43
C VAL A 66 -11.36 3.51 13.66
N THR A 67 -11.74 2.83 14.72
CA THR A 67 -11.22 1.47 15.00
C THR A 67 -11.87 0.44 14.07
N PRO A 68 -11.29 -0.76 13.90
CA PRO A 68 -11.92 -1.87 13.18
C PRO A 68 -13.32 -2.20 13.71
N ALA A 69 -13.56 -2.09 15.03
CA ALA A 69 -14.89 -2.34 15.62
C ALA A 69 -15.91 -1.27 15.19
N GLN A 70 -15.52 0.00 15.21
CA GLN A 70 -16.36 1.10 14.74
C GLN A 70 -16.63 1.04 13.24
N PHE A 71 -15.64 0.63 12.44
CA PHE A 71 -15.81 0.40 11.01
C PHE A 71 -16.85 -0.68 10.73
N ARG A 72 -16.74 -1.84 11.39
CA ARG A 72 -17.70 -2.95 11.20
C ARG A 72 -19.12 -2.53 11.61
N GLU A 73 -19.25 -1.81 12.70
CA GLU A 73 -20.55 -1.30 13.16
C GLU A 73 -21.13 -0.26 12.20
N GLY A 74 -20.29 0.71 11.76
CA GLY A 74 -20.69 1.72 10.78
C GLY A 74 -21.15 1.05 9.45
N LEU A 75 -20.47 0.00 9.01
CA LEU A 75 -20.86 -0.72 7.79
C LEU A 75 -22.22 -1.41 7.95
N ARG A 76 -22.52 -2.03 9.11
CA ARG A 76 -23.85 -2.61 9.40
C ARG A 76 -24.95 -1.54 9.38
N GLN A 77 -24.69 -0.39 9.99
CA GLN A 77 -25.67 0.71 10.05
C GLN A 77 -25.97 1.28 8.66
N ILE A 78 -24.92 1.49 7.83
CA ILE A 78 -25.10 2.02 6.48
C ILE A 78 -25.79 1.01 5.56
N SER A 79 -25.43 -0.26 5.68
CA SER A 79 -25.98 -1.32 4.81
C SER A 79 -27.36 -1.82 5.24
N GLY A 80 -27.70 -1.72 6.52
CA GLY A 80 -28.88 -2.34 7.10
C GLY A 80 -28.82 -3.88 7.14
N VAL A 81 -27.67 -4.48 6.84
CA VAL A 81 -27.48 -5.95 6.79
C VAL A 81 -26.80 -6.43 8.07
N ALA A 82 -27.35 -7.48 8.68
CA ALA A 82 -26.78 -8.09 9.88
C ALA A 82 -25.59 -9.00 9.51
N LEU A 83 -24.40 -8.43 9.41
CA LEU A 83 -23.17 -9.15 9.11
C LEU A 83 -22.35 -9.44 10.37
N SER A 84 -21.75 -10.62 10.45
CA SER A 84 -20.73 -10.91 11.46
C SER A 84 -19.42 -10.15 11.18
N ASN A 85 -18.57 -9.98 12.19
CA ASN A 85 -17.24 -9.38 12.01
C ASN A 85 -16.43 -10.14 10.95
N LYS A 86 -16.47 -11.48 11.00
CA LYS A 86 -15.76 -12.32 10.05
C LYS A 86 -16.22 -12.11 8.60
N GLN A 87 -17.51 -12.01 8.36
CA GLN A 87 -18.01 -11.73 7.01
C GLN A 87 -17.56 -10.39 6.47
N ILE A 88 -17.54 -9.35 7.34
CA ILE A 88 -17.07 -8.03 6.97
C ILE A 88 -15.58 -8.07 6.64
N ASP A 89 -14.77 -8.67 7.51
CA ASP A 89 -13.32 -8.72 7.34
C ASP A 89 -12.92 -9.59 6.13
N ASP A 90 -13.53 -10.74 5.95
CA ASP A 90 -13.29 -11.62 4.80
C ASP A 90 -13.61 -10.88 3.48
N ALA A 91 -14.74 -10.16 3.43
CA ALA A 91 -15.11 -9.40 2.26
C ALA A 91 -14.17 -8.19 2.02
N TRP A 92 -13.76 -7.52 3.10
CA TRP A 92 -12.81 -6.39 3.02
C TRP A 92 -11.43 -6.86 2.54
N ASN A 93 -10.96 -8.00 3.04
CA ASN A 93 -9.68 -8.60 2.70
C ASN A 93 -9.66 -9.35 1.36
N ALA A 94 -10.81 -9.58 0.72
CA ALA A 94 -10.89 -10.33 -0.53
C ALA A 94 -10.02 -9.73 -1.66
N MET A 95 -9.73 -8.43 -1.61
CA MET A 95 -8.85 -7.76 -2.58
C MET A 95 -7.37 -8.15 -2.43
N LEU A 96 -6.96 -8.64 -1.25
CA LEU A 96 -5.55 -8.98 -0.97
C LEU A 96 -5.25 -10.35 -1.58
N LEU A 97 -4.27 -10.43 -2.47
CA LEU A 97 -3.94 -11.67 -3.15
C LEU A 97 -2.64 -12.25 -2.60
N ASP A 98 -1.58 -12.23 -3.38
CA ASP A 98 -0.31 -12.86 -3.06
C ASP A 98 0.86 -11.90 -3.15
N PHE A 99 1.97 -12.29 -2.51
CA PHE A 99 3.27 -11.65 -2.68
C PHE A 99 4.09 -12.46 -3.68
N PRO A 100 4.37 -11.97 -4.89
CA PRO A 100 5.30 -12.63 -5.79
C PRO A 100 6.69 -12.72 -5.16
N SER A 101 7.27 -13.92 -5.09
CA SER A 101 8.57 -14.15 -4.43
C SER A 101 9.68 -13.28 -5.02
N GLN A 102 9.64 -13.04 -6.33
CA GLN A 102 10.61 -12.20 -7.05
C GLN A 102 10.59 -10.74 -6.55
N ARG A 103 9.42 -10.21 -6.18
CA ARG A 103 9.32 -8.85 -5.61
C ARG A 103 9.97 -8.78 -4.22
N LEU A 104 9.79 -9.81 -3.40
CA LEU A 104 10.44 -9.89 -2.09
C LEU A 104 11.96 -10.04 -2.23
N GLU A 105 12.44 -10.73 -3.26
CA GLU A 105 13.87 -10.82 -3.60
C GLU A 105 14.45 -9.46 -4.00
N VAL A 106 13.71 -8.67 -4.81
CA VAL A 106 14.09 -7.29 -5.12
C VAL A 106 14.23 -6.48 -3.84
N LEU A 107 13.25 -6.53 -2.93
CA LEU A 107 13.31 -5.80 -1.66
C LEU A 107 14.55 -6.17 -0.84
N ARG A 108 14.85 -7.47 -0.71
CA ARG A 108 16.07 -7.94 -0.01
C ARG A 108 17.34 -7.42 -0.68
N SER A 109 17.38 -7.43 -2.01
CA SER A 109 18.54 -6.97 -2.76
C SER A 109 18.76 -5.47 -2.59
N VAL A 110 17.72 -4.65 -2.78
CA VAL A 110 17.85 -3.18 -2.71
C VAL A 110 18.15 -2.67 -1.31
N LYS A 111 17.64 -3.33 -0.27
CA LYS A 111 17.90 -2.97 1.15
C LYS A 111 19.39 -3.01 1.51
N ASN A 112 20.21 -3.79 0.81
CA ASN A 112 21.65 -3.84 1.06
C ASN A 112 22.40 -2.60 0.56
N TYR A 113 21.78 -1.77 -0.29
CA TYR A 113 22.42 -0.67 -0.99
C TYR A 113 21.72 0.67 -0.85
N TYR A 114 20.45 0.66 -0.47
CA TYR A 114 19.60 1.84 -0.32
C TYR A 114 18.93 1.83 1.05
N LYS A 115 18.62 3.00 1.58
CA LYS A 115 17.62 3.07 2.65
C LYS A 115 16.25 2.80 2.06
N THR A 116 15.51 1.89 2.66
CA THR A 116 14.24 1.43 2.12
C THR A 116 13.08 1.71 3.06
N PHE A 117 12.00 2.25 2.51
CA PHE A 117 10.82 2.63 3.27
C PHE A 117 9.56 2.09 2.60
N LEU A 118 8.56 1.78 3.41
CA LEU A 118 7.21 1.48 2.95
C LEU A 118 6.30 2.65 3.27
N LEU A 119 5.50 3.10 2.31
CA LEU A 119 4.40 4.05 2.51
C LEU A 119 3.12 3.49 1.91
N SER A 120 2.21 3.00 2.74
CA SER A 120 0.99 2.33 2.31
C SER A 120 -0.26 3.00 2.86
N ASN A 121 -1.22 3.29 1.99
CA ASN A 121 -2.59 3.59 2.38
C ASN A 121 -3.27 2.27 2.73
N THR A 122 -3.46 2.00 4.03
CA THR A 122 -3.94 0.72 4.53
C THR A 122 -4.49 0.86 5.96
N ASN A 123 -5.05 -0.21 6.48
CA ASN A 123 -5.68 -0.27 7.79
C ASN A 123 -5.31 -1.54 8.56
N ALA A 124 -5.70 -1.60 9.84
CA ALA A 124 -5.34 -2.70 10.71
C ALA A 124 -5.91 -4.06 10.24
N ILE A 125 -7.12 -4.08 9.64
CA ILE A 125 -7.75 -5.32 9.15
C ILE A 125 -6.90 -5.92 8.01
N HIS A 126 -6.45 -5.09 7.08
CA HIS A 126 -5.58 -5.53 5.98
C HIS A 126 -4.19 -5.96 6.46
N ILE A 127 -3.61 -5.25 7.45
CA ILE A 127 -2.29 -5.63 7.98
C ILE A 127 -2.33 -7.03 8.59
N ASP A 128 -3.34 -7.32 9.39
CA ASP A 128 -3.48 -8.64 10.01
C ASP A 128 -3.56 -9.73 8.92
N GLU A 129 -4.33 -9.52 7.85
CA GLU A 129 -4.49 -10.52 6.80
C GLU A 129 -3.23 -10.69 5.94
N TYR A 130 -2.61 -9.60 5.44
CA TYR A 130 -1.43 -9.78 4.60
C TYR A 130 -0.22 -10.30 5.38
N ASN A 131 -0.12 -10.02 6.69
CA ASN A 131 0.87 -10.68 7.55
C ASN A 131 0.61 -12.18 7.66
N ASN A 132 -0.66 -12.61 7.77
CA ASN A 132 -1.02 -14.02 7.71
C ASN A 132 -0.61 -14.67 6.38
N ILE A 133 -0.79 -13.97 5.25
CA ILE A 133 -0.36 -14.44 3.93
C ILE A 133 1.17 -14.60 3.90
N LEU A 134 1.92 -13.61 4.38
CA LEU A 134 3.39 -13.66 4.45
C LEU A 134 3.88 -14.83 5.32
N LEU A 135 3.29 -14.98 6.50
CA LEU A 135 3.66 -16.05 7.43
C LEU A 135 3.40 -17.43 6.83
N LYS A 136 2.22 -17.66 6.28
CA LYS A 136 1.82 -18.93 5.69
C LYS A 136 2.66 -19.30 4.46
N THR A 137 3.01 -18.30 3.63
CA THR A 137 3.66 -18.56 2.33
C THR A 137 5.18 -18.56 2.44
N PHE A 138 5.75 -17.68 3.26
CA PHE A 138 7.20 -17.44 3.31
C PHE A 138 7.83 -17.63 4.69
N GLY A 139 7.04 -17.91 5.73
CA GLY A 139 7.53 -18.00 7.12
C GLY A 139 8.02 -16.64 7.66
N VAL A 140 7.50 -15.55 7.14
CA VAL A 140 7.87 -14.17 7.52
C VAL A 140 6.70 -13.53 8.25
N ASP A 141 6.91 -13.06 9.48
CA ASP A 141 5.84 -12.54 10.33
C ASP A 141 5.23 -11.22 9.82
N ASN A 142 6.04 -10.37 9.20
CA ASN A 142 5.62 -9.05 8.70
C ASN A 142 6.66 -8.46 7.73
N LEU A 143 6.32 -7.31 7.16
CA LEU A 143 7.16 -6.63 6.14
C LEU A 143 8.41 -5.93 6.71
N SER A 144 8.56 -5.74 8.02
CA SER A 144 9.67 -4.99 8.62
C SER A 144 11.05 -5.54 8.28
N VAL A 145 11.15 -6.84 7.95
CA VAL A 145 12.41 -7.46 7.52
C VAL A 145 12.95 -6.89 6.20
N PHE A 146 12.06 -6.30 5.37
CA PHE A 146 12.40 -5.77 4.05
C PHE A 146 12.67 -4.26 4.04
N PHE A 147 12.31 -3.53 5.11
CA PHE A 147 12.40 -2.08 5.18
C PHE A 147 13.20 -1.61 6.39
N ASP A 148 13.79 -0.41 6.29
CA ASP A 148 14.38 0.27 7.45
C ASP A 148 13.26 0.87 8.31
N LYS A 149 12.17 1.34 7.68
CA LYS A 149 10.98 1.81 8.37
C LYS A 149 9.74 1.73 7.50
N GLU A 150 8.60 1.47 8.15
CA GLU A 150 7.28 1.35 7.52
C GLU A 150 6.36 2.48 8.00
N TYR A 151 5.63 3.06 7.05
CA TYR A 151 4.63 4.10 7.28
C TYR A 151 3.29 3.62 6.74
N TYR A 152 2.35 3.44 7.65
CA TYR A 152 1.00 3.00 7.37
C TYR A 152 0.04 4.13 7.66
N SER A 153 -0.83 4.49 6.73
CA SER A 153 -1.72 5.63 6.83
C SER A 153 -2.53 5.67 8.13
N HIS A 154 -3.07 4.52 8.57
CA HIS A 154 -3.83 4.44 9.81
C HIS A 154 -3.00 4.61 11.09
N LYS A 155 -1.66 4.47 11.03
CA LYS A 155 -0.76 4.70 12.18
C LYS A 155 -0.23 6.13 12.24
N ILE A 156 -0.02 6.74 11.06
CA ILE A 156 0.49 8.12 10.95
C ILE A 156 -0.62 9.15 10.80
N HIS A 157 -1.88 8.71 10.63
CA HIS A 157 -3.08 9.53 10.39
C HIS A 157 -2.99 10.44 9.16
N MET A 158 -2.17 10.06 8.18
CA MET A 158 -1.92 10.75 6.93
C MET A 158 -1.96 9.74 5.79
N ARG A 159 -2.36 10.14 4.60
CA ARG A 159 -2.41 9.23 3.45
C ARG A 159 -1.91 9.91 2.18
N LYS A 160 -1.39 9.14 1.26
CA LYS A 160 -1.13 9.58 -0.11
C LYS A 160 -2.46 9.96 -0.79
N PRO A 161 -2.52 10.99 -1.64
CA PRO A 161 -1.41 11.81 -2.15
C PRO A 161 -1.08 13.05 -1.31
N ASP A 162 -1.59 13.18 -0.07
CA ASP A 162 -1.37 14.36 0.76
C ASP A 162 0.13 14.55 1.05
N ALA A 163 0.63 15.79 0.96
CA ALA A 163 2.05 16.12 1.08
C ALA A 163 2.65 15.63 2.41
N GLU A 164 1.90 15.78 3.49
CA GLU A 164 2.32 15.43 4.84
C GLU A 164 2.72 13.96 4.99
N ALA A 165 2.09 13.05 4.20
CA ALA A 165 2.42 11.62 4.21
C ALA A 165 3.82 11.32 3.66
N PHE A 166 4.34 12.17 2.77
CA PHE A 166 5.71 12.07 2.26
C PHE A 166 6.69 12.86 3.13
N GLU A 167 6.31 14.06 3.55
CA GLU A 167 7.13 14.95 4.36
C GLU A 167 7.53 14.33 5.69
N ILE A 168 6.66 13.55 6.34
CA ILE A 168 6.98 12.84 7.58
C ILE A 168 8.15 11.88 7.37
N ILE A 169 8.18 11.16 6.22
CA ILE A 169 9.26 10.21 5.91
C ILE A 169 10.57 10.95 5.69
N LEU A 170 10.54 12.01 4.88
CA LEU A 170 11.73 12.83 4.59
C LEU A 170 12.29 13.41 5.88
N ARG A 171 11.46 14.01 6.72
CA ARG A 171 11.85 14.67 7.96
C ARG A 171 12.39 13.69 9.01
N GLU A 172 11.67 12.60 9.29
CA GLU A 172 12.05 11.66 10.35
C GLU A 172 13.34 10.90 10.05
N ASN A 173 13.66 10.72 8.76
CA ASN A 173 14.84 9.98 8.35
C ASN A 173 15.94 10.86 7.77
N ASN A 174 15.80 12.19 7.82
CA ASN A 174 16.73 13.17 7.26
C ASN A 174 17.07 12.89 5.79
N LEU A 175 16.03 12.67 4.96
CA LEU A 175 16.19 12.35 3.55
C LEU A 175 16.15 13.61 2.68
N ASN A 176 16.96 13.61 1.61
CA ASN A 176 16.86 14.60 0.55
C ASN A 176 15.85 14.10 -0.50
N ALA A 177 14.85 14.92 -0.80
CA ALA A 177 13.82 14.57 -1.78
C ALA A 177 14.41 14.22 -3.16
N SER A 178 15.39 14.98 -3.64
CA SER A 178 16.05 14.75 -4.94
C SER A 178 16.93 13.49 -5.00
N GLU A 179 17.23 12.85 -3.87
CA GLU A 179 17.95 11.58 -3.75
C GLU A 179 17.03 10.43 -3.32
N THR A 180 15.72 10.67 -3.28
CA THR A 180 14.69 9.70 -2.85
C THR A 180 13.80 9.34 -4.03
N LEU A 181 13.70 8.03 -4.31
CA LEU A 181 12.80 7.47 -5.30
C LEU A 181 11.52 7.01 -4.60
N PHE A 182 10.37 7.31 -5.18
CA PHE A 182 9.07 6.76 -4.79
C PHE A 182 8.49 5.94 -5.95
N ILE A 183 8.00 4.73 -5.68
CA ILE A 183 7.40 3.82 -6.67
C ILE A 183 5.99 3.47 -6.23
N ASP A 184 5.00 3.78 -7.08
CA ASP A 184 3.58 3.58 -6.79
C ASP A 184 2.83 3.33 -8.11
N ASP A 185 1.77 2.52 -8.08
CA ASP A 185 0.93 2.22 -9.25
C ASP A 185 -0.21 3.23 -9.45
N THR A 186 -0.38 4.17 -8.54
CA THR A 186 -1.41 5.22 -8.57
C THR A 186 -0.83 6.55 -9.00
N LEU A 187 -1.22 7.04 -10.19
CA LEU A 187 -0.68 8.27 -10.76
C LEU A 187 -0.84 9.50 -9.83
N GLN A 188 -1.95 9.61 -9.11
CA GLN A 188 -2.18 10.73 -8.18
C GLN A 188 -1.16 10.75 -7.03
N HIS A 189 -0.75 9.57 -6.53
CA HIS A 189 0.28 9.47 -5.49
C HIS A 189 1.65 9.90 -6.02
N VAL A 190 1.98 9.46 -7.24
CA VAL A 190 3.22 9.83 -7.94
C VAL A 190 3.30 11.34 -8.15
N GLU A 191 2.20 11.96 -8.61
CA GLU A 191 2.16 13.41 -8.80
C GLU A 191 2.22 14.18 -7.46
N GLY A 192 1.66 13.63 -6.38
CA GLY A 192 1.81 14.18 -5.03
C GLY A 192 3.27 14.22 -4.59
N ALA A 193 4.00 13.12 -4.76
CA ALA A 193 5.42 13.02 -4.41
C ALA A 193 6.30 13.96 -5.27
N LYS A 194 6.06 14.05 -6.57
CA LYS A 194 6.80 14.95 -7.48
C LYS A 194 6.73 16.42 -7.07
N LYS A 195 5.60 16.88 -6.54
CA LYS A 195 5.44 18.28 -6.07
C LYS A 195 6.41 18.63 -4.95
N LEU A 196 6.91 17.63 -4.22
CA LEU A 196 7.88 17.78 -3.14
C LEU A 196 9.34 17.60 -3.61
N GLY A 197 9.56 17.43 -4.92
CA GLY A 197 10.89 17.20 -5.49
C GLY A 197 11.38 15.75 -5.33
N ILE A 198 10.54 14.81 -4.92
CA ILE A 198 10.84 13.38 -4.87
C ILE A 198 10.88 12.84 -6.31
N LEU A 199 11.89 12.02 -6.63
CA LEU A 199 11.94 11.26 -7.87
C LEU A 199 10.83 10.21 -7.80
N ALA A 200 9.76 10.34 -8.59
CA ALA A 200 8.62 9.45 -8.47
C ALA A 200 8.29 8.74 -9.79
N TYR A 201 8.11 7.44 -9.72
CA TYR A 201 7.84 6.55 -10.84
C TYR A 201 6.44 5.95 -10.74
N HIS A 202 5.65 6.12 -11.79
CA HIS A 202 4.35 5.47 -11.94
C HIS A 202 4.56 4.07 -12.52
N LEU A 203 4.32 3.05 -11.70
CA LEU A 203 4.38 1.64 -12.11
C LEU A 203 3.09 1.27 -12.86
N ASN A 204 3.17 1.20 -14.18
CA ASN A 204 2.01 0.94 -15.03
C ASN A 204 1.69 -0.56 -15.10
N ILE A 205 0.97 -1.06 -14.08
CA ILE A 205 0.57 -2.47 -13.99
C ILE A 205 -0.25 -2.93 -15.22
N PRO A 206 -1.24 -2.16 -15.74
CA PRO A 206 -1.95 -2.55 -16.95
C PRO A 206 -1.05 -2.72 -18.18
N ALA A 207 0.07 -2.03 -18.26
CA ALA A 207 1.08 -2.21 -19.31
C ALA A 207 2.02 -3.40 -19.06
N GLY A 208 1.82 -4.16 -17.99
CA GLY A 208 2.64 -5.32 -17.63
C GLY A 208 3.97 -4.95 -16.95
N GLU A 209 4.09 -3.75 -16.40
CA GLU A 209 5.24 -3.38 -15.58
C GLU A 209 5.16 -4.03 -14.19
N SER A 210 6.33 -4.26 -13.62
CA SER A 210 6.49 -4.79 -12.26
C SER A 210 7.89 -4.46 -11.74
N ILE A 211 8.05 -4.34 -10.43
CA ILE A 211 9.32 -3.86 -9.85
C ILE A 211 10.49 -4.79 -10.16
N GLU A 212 10.26 -6.11 -10.28
CA GLU A 212 11.28 -7.09 -10.61
C GLU A 212 11.88 -6.91 -12.01
N LYS A 213 11.19 -6.18 -12.91
CA LYS A 213 11.68 -5.85 -14.26
C LYS A 213 12.44 -4.52 -14.31
N LEU A 214 12.32 -3.70 -13.27
CA LEU A 214 12.84 -2.34 -13.24
C LEU A 214 14.18 -2.20 -12.49
N PHE A 215 14.53 -3.21 -11.67
CA PHE A 215 15.82 -3.27 -10.99
C PHE A 215 16.74 -4.27 -11.70
N THR A 216 17.89 -3.80 -12.15
CA THR A 216 18.92 -4.60 -12.87
C THR A 216 20.27 -4.56 -12.15
#